data_242583624c2afa94910377a262f2de57
#
_entry.id   242583624c2afa94910377a262f2de57
#
_cell.length_a   1.000
_cell.length_b   1.000
_cell.length_c   1.000
_cell.angle_alpha   90.00
_cell.angle_beta   90.00
_cell.angle_gamma   90.00
#
_symmetry.space_group_name_H-M   'P 1'
#
loop_
_entity.id
_entity.type
_entity.pdbx_description
1 polymer ?
#
loop_
_entity_poly.entity_id
_entity_poly.type
_entity_poly.pdbx_seq_one_letter_code
_entity_poly.pdbx_strand_id
1 'polypeptide(L)'
;MENCAIEDRVVRYWTIRSHDFGAVRKNELGSIMGRRWQEELEARLPQGSPLNILDVGTGTGFFAILMAQLGHKVTGIDLTPAMLEEAAAMAAGLGLDIAFRHMDAQQLDFPDGTFDVVLSRNLTWTLPEPEKAYAQW
;
A
#
# COMPACT_ATOMS: atom_id res chain seq x y z
N MET A 1 23.78 -8.35 -4.19
CA MET A 1 24.27 -8.14 -2.81
C MET A 1 24.08 -6.69 -2.34
N GLU A 2 24.41 -5.69 -3.13
CA GLU A 2 24.18 -4.28 -2.75
C GLU A 2 22.69 -3.94 -2.58
N ASN A 3 21.81 -4.43 -3.45
CA ASN A 3 20.37 -4.21 -3.35
C ASN A 3 19.79 -4.84 -2.08
N CYS A 4 20.21 -6.04 -1.70
CA CYS A 4 19.78 -6.67 -0.46
C CYS A 4 20.14 -5.83 0.78
N ALA A 5 21.32 -5.25 0.80
CA ALA A 5 21.76 -4.37 1.90
C ALA A 5 20.96 -3.07 1.98
N ILE A 6 20.48 -2.57 0.84
CA ILE A 6 19.59 -1.39 0.80
C ILE A 6 18.20 -1.76 1.31
N GLU A 7 17.66 -2.87 0.83
CA GLU A 7 16.35 -3.37 1.27
C GLU A 7 16.30 -3.64 2.77
N ASP A 8 17.33 -4.29 3.31
CA ASP A 8 17.45 -4.56 4.75
C ASP A 8 17.43 -3.26 5.57
N ARG A 9 18.12 -2.22 5.08
CA ARG A 9 18.12 -0.90 5.73
C ARG A 9 16.74 -0.24 5.67
N VAL A 10 16.06 -0.33 4.54
CA VAL A 10 14.70 0.20 4.36
C VAL A 10 13.73 -0.50 5.30
N VAL A 11 13.75 -1.84 5.34
CA VAL A 11 12.91 -2.63 6.26
C VAL A 11 13.18 -2.24 7.71
N ARG A 12 14.44 -2.15 8.11
CA ARG A 12 14.83 -1.77 9.48
C ARG A 12 14.34 -0.37 9.84
N TYR A 13 14.50 0.58 8.93
CA TYR A 13 14.05 1.96 9.12
C TYR A 13 12.53 2.00 9.40
N TRP A 14 11.74 1.36 8.56
CA TRP A 14 10.29 1.37 8.69
C TRP A 14 9.78 0.50 9.83
N THR A 15 10.48 -0.59 10.16
CA THR A 15 10.14 -1.41 11.33
C THR A 15 10.18 -0.60 12.62
N ILE A 16 11.21 0.22 12.79
CA ILE A 16 11.36 1.09 13.97
C ILE A 16 10.25 2.15 14.03
N ARG A 17 9.79 2.62 12.89
CA ARG A 17 8.83 3.72 12.78
C ARG A 17 7.38 3.30 12.55
N SER A 18 7.12 2.02 12.37
CA SER A 18 5.80 1.50 11.95
C SER A 18 4.66 1.96 12.85
N HIS A 19 4.84 1.90 14.16
CA HIS A 19 3.79 2.30 15.11
C HIS A 19 3.47 3.79 15.04
N ASP A 20 4.48 4.64 15.09
CA ASP A 20 4.32 6.11 15.03
C ASP A 20 3.78 6.55 13.68
N PHE A 21 4.26 5.95 12.59
CA PHE A 21 3.77 6.20 11.26
C PHE A 21 2.30 5.78 11.11
N GLY A 22 1.91 4.64 11.70
CA GLY A 22 0.53 4.18 11.75
C GLY A 22 -0.38 5.17 12.46
N ALA A 23 0.06 5.75 13.58
CA ALA A 23 -0.69 6.76 14.33
C ALA A 23 -0.90 8.03 13.48
N VAL A 24 0.14 8.52 12.79
CA VAL A 24 0.05 9.67 11.87
C VAL A 24 -0.96 9.40 10.75
N ARG A 25 -0.89 8.25 10.10
CA ARG A 25 -1.80 7.88 9.01
C ARG A 25 -3.24 7.68 9.49
N LYS A 26 -3.44 7.14 10.69
CA LYS A 26 -4.75 7.01 11.31
C LYS A 26 -5.40 8.38 11.52
N ASN A 27 -4.64 9.35 12.00
CA ASN A 27 -5.12 10.72 12.16
C ASN A 27 -5.45 11.35 10.80
N GLU A 28 -4.64 11.12 9.78
CA GLU A 28 -4.88 11.60 8.41
C GLU A 28 -6.16 11.00 7.83
N LEU A 29 -6.43 9.70 8.03
CA LEU A 29 -7.66 9.04 7.60
C LEU A 29 -8.91 9.68 8.19
N GLY A 30 -8.88 10.03 9.46
CA GLY A 30 -10.00 10.65 10.17
C GLY A 30 -10.15 12.15 9.90
N SER A 31 -9.29 12.74 9.10
CA SER A 31 -9.25 14.18 8.82
C SER A 31 -9.88 14.56 7.49
N ILE A 32 -10.01 15.87 7.26
CA ILE A 32 -10.42 16.40 5.95
C ILE A 32 -9.46 16.00 4.82
N MET A 33 -8.19 15.77 5.13
CA MET A 33 -7.20 15.31 4.15
C MET A 33 -7.48 13.89 3.68
N GLY A 34 -7.90 13.00 4.57
CA GLY A 34 -8.33 11.65 4.20
C GLY A 34 -9.49 11.67 3.22
N ARG A 35 -10.48 12.52 3.47
CA ARG A 35 -11.62 12.72 2.58
C ARG A 35 -11.18 13.24 1.21
N ARG A 36 -10.30 14.25 1.18
CA ARG A 36 -9.76 14.79 -0.08
C ARG A 36 -8.98 13.77 -0.88
N TRP A 37 -8.17 12.97 -0.22
CA TRP A 37 -7.47 11.87 -0.88
C TRP A 37 -8.45 10.87 -1.51
N GLN A 38 -9.50 10.51 -0.79
CA GLN A 38 -10.53 9.61 -1.28
C GLN A 38 -11.22 10.17 -2.53
N GLU A 39 -11.64 11.42 -2.51
CA GLU A 39 -12.27 12.10 -3.64
C GLU A 39 -11.35 12.18 -4.85
N GLU A 40 -10.08 12.55 -4.65
CA GLU A 40 -9.08 12.66 -5.71
C GLU A 40 -8.77 11.32 -6.36
N LEU A 41 -8.65 10.26 -5.57
CA LEU A 41 -8.40 8.92 -6.11
C LEU A 41 -9.62 8.40 -6.86
N GLU A 42 -10.81 8.54 -6.28
CA GLU A 42 -12.06 8.12 -6.91
C GLU A 42 -12.26 8.78 -8.27
N ALA A 43 -11.96 10.06 -8.39
CA ALA A 43 -12.07 10.82 -9.64
C ALA A 43 -11.14 10.29 -10.75
N ARG A 44 -10.08 9.57 -10.41
CA ARG A 44 -9.09 9.03 -11.34
C ARG A 44 -9.27 7.55 -11.64
N LEU A 45 -10.13 6.87 -10.90
CA LEU A 45 -10.37 5.45 -11.12
C LEU A 45 -11.15 5.21 -12.41
N PRO A 46 -10.88 4.08 -13.12
CA PRO A 46 -11.70 3.69 -14.25
C PRO A 46 -13.13 3.37 -13.84
N GLN A 47 -14.05 3.40 -14.78
CA GLN A 47 -15.42 2.99 -14.56
C GLN A 47 -15.49 1.48 -14.24
N GLY A 48 -16.37 1.12 -13.34
CA GLY A 48 -16.59 -0.27 -12.91
C GLY A 48 -16.48 -0.39 -11.39
N SER A 49 -17.24 -1.30 -10.81
CA SER A 49 -17.22 -1.56 -9.38
C SER A 49 -17.74 -2.97 -9.11
N PRO A 50 -17.09 -3.74 -8.26
CA PRO A 50 -15.80 -3.42 -7.61
C PRO A 50 -14.60 -3.57 -8.55
N LEU A 51 -13.59 -2.75 -8.40
CA LEU A 51 -12.30 -2.90 -9.07
C LEU A 51 -11.37 -3.76 -8.21
N ASN A 52 -10.43 -4.47 -8.87
CA ASN A 52 -9.32 -5.14 -8.21
C ASN A 52 -8.13 -4.17 -8.17
N ILE A 53 -7.73 -3.75 -6.98
CA ILE A 53 -6.70 -2.72 -6.79
C ILE A 53 -5.52 -3.29 -6.02
N LEU A 54 -4.31 -3.02 -6.53
CA LEU A 54 -3.05 -3.31 -5.84
C LEU A 54 -2.46 -2.01 -5.31
N ASP A 55 -2.22 -1.95 -4.00
CA ASP A 55 -1.50 -0.87 -3.34
C ASP A 55 -0.07 -1.32 -3.05
N VAL A 56 0.87 -0.82 -3.86
CA VAL A 56 2.29 -1.19 -3.78
C VAL A 56 3.01 -0.28 -2.78
N GLY A 57 3.69 -0.90 -1.81
CA GLY A 57 4.26 -0.17 -0.69
C GLY A 57 3.16 0.40 0.20
N THR A 58 2.20 -0.44 0.54
CA THR A 58 0.97 -0.05 1.25
C THR A 58 1.24 0.59 2.62
N GLY A 59 2.40 0.31 3.21
CA GLY A 59 2.77 0.81 4.52
C GLY A 59 1.74 0.39 5.57
N THR A 60 1.18 1.36 6.28
CA THR A 60 0.11 1.12 7.26
C THR A 60 -1.29 1.08 6.63
N GLY A 61 -1.38 0.95 5.31
CA GLY A 61 -2.61 0.68 4.59
C GLY A 61 -3.47 1.90 4.26
N PHE A 62 -2.93 3.11 4.27
CA PHE A 62 -3.70 4.33 4.07
C PHE A 62 -4.52 4.31 2.76
N PHE A 63 -3.90 4.12 1.62
CA PHE A 63 -4.60 4.05 0.33
C PHE A 63 -5.45 2.79 0.21
N ALA A 64 -4.94 1.65 0.68
CA ALA A 64 -5.69 0.40 0.68
C ALA A 64 -7.02 0.54 1.43
N ILE A 65 -7.01 1.19 2.58
CA ILE A 65 -8.19 1.45 3.39
C ILE A 65 -9.17 2.37 2.65
N LEU A 66 -8.69 3.48 2.08
CA LEU A 66 -9.53 4.39 1.32
C LEU A 66 -10.25 3.68 0.16
N MET A 67 -9.52 2.83 -0.57
CA MET A 67 -10.08 2.09 -1.70
C MET A 67 -11.09 1.02 -1.23
N ALA A 68 -10.81 0.33 -0.15
CA ALA A 68 -11.74 -0.64 0.43
C ALA A 68 -13.02 0.03 0.96
N GLN A 69 -12.92 1.23 1.51
CA GLN A 69 -14.07 2.03 1.95
C GLN A 69 -14.97 2.43 0.76
N LEU A 70 -14.42 2.56 -0.43
CA LEU A 70 -15.18 2.79 -1.66
C LEU A 70 -15.80 1.50 -2.24
N GLY A 71 -15.58 0.35 -1.62
CA GLY A 71 -16.17 -0.93 -2.01
C GLY A 71 -15.32 -1.75 -2.97
N HIS A 72 -14.07 -1.38 -3.23
CA HIS A 72 -13.17 -2.12 -4.12
C HIS A 72 -12.50 -3.30 -3.40
N LYS A 73 -12.06 -4.29 -4.19
CA LYS A 73 -11.24 -5.42 -3.71
C LYS A 73 -9.78 -5.00 -3.72
N VAL A 74 -9.17 -4.93 -2.54
CA VAL A 74 -7.84 -4.38 -2.39
C VAL A 74 -6.85 -5.42 -1.86
N THR A 75 -5.67 -5.43 -2.48
CA THR A 75 -4.49 -6.13 -1.98
C THR A 75 -3.41 -5.09 -1.73
N GLY A 76 -2.85 -5.08 -0.53
CA GLY A 76 -1.71 -4.24 -0.16
C GLY A 76 -0.46 -5.07 0.00
N ILE A 77 0.65 -4.63 -0.59
CA ILE A 77 1.95 -5.27 -0.41
C ILE A 77 2.96 -4.31 0.19
N ASP A 78 3.86 -4.83 0.99
CA ASP A 78 4.98 -4.08 1.55
C ASP A 78 6.15 -5.01 1.85
N LEU A 79 7.35 -4.47 1.84
CA LEU A 79 8.56 -5.19 2.18
C LEU A 79 8.79 -5.29 3.71
N THR A 80 8.07 -4.48 4.50
CA THR A 80 8.23 -4.36 5.94
C THR A 80 7.08 -5.04 6.68
N PRO A 81 7.29 -6.25 7.28
CA PRO A 81 6.24 -6.97 8.00
C PRO A 81 5.56 -6.15 9.10
N ALA A 82 6.32 -5.34 9.85
CA ALA A 82 5.77 -4.50 10.91
C ALA A 82 4.76 -3.47 10.40
N MET A 83 4.96 -2.94 9.20
CA MET A 83 3.99 -2.06 8.53
C MET A 83 2.70 -2.80 8.19
N LEU A 84 2.80 -4.02 7.68
CA LEU A 84 1.65 -4.86 7.35
C LEU A 84 0.84 -5.25 8.58
N GLU A 85 1.49 -5.48 9.72
CA GLU A 85 0.81 -5.73 11.00
C GLU A 85 -0.04 -4.52 11.42
N GLU A 86 0.51 -3.33 11.33
CA GLU A 86 -0.22 -2.09 11.60
C GLU A 86 -1.40 -1.90 10.63
N ALA A 87 -1.18 -2.17 9.36
CA ALA A 87 -2.21 -2.08 8.32
C ALA A 87 -3.37 -3.06 8.58
N ALA A 88 -3.04 -4.31 8.89
CA ALA A 88 -4.04 -5.35 9.19
C ALA A 88 -4.86 -5.01 10.44
N ALA A 89 -4.22 -4.51 11.48
CA ALA A 89 -4.89 -4.08 12.71
C ALA A 89 -5.86 -2.92 12.44
N MET A 90 -5.43 -1.94 11.65
CA MET A 90 -6.26 -0.78 11.31
C MET A 90 -7.46 -1.19 10.45
N ALA A 91 -7.26 -2.01 9.42
CA ALA A 91 -8.33 -2.52 8.57
C ALA A 91 -9.35 -3.35 9.37
N ALA A 92 -8.88 -4.24 10.24
CA ALA A 92 -9.73 -5.03 11.12
C ALA A 92 -10.58 -4.15 12.05
N GLY A 93 -9.98 -3.11 12.62
CA GLY A 93 -10.69 -2.15 13.47
C GLY A 93 -11.79 -1.37 12.75
N LEU A 94 -11.68 -1.22 11.43
CA LEU A 94 -12.67 -0.56 10.56
C LEU A 94 -13.64 -1.56 9.91
N GLY A 95 -13.51 -2.86 10.18
CA GLY A 95 -14.36 -3.89 9.58
C GLY A 95 -14.13 -4.10 8.09
N LEU A 96 -12.93 -3.79 7.59
CA LEU A 96 -12.58 -3.91 6.18
C LEU A 96 -11.83 -5.22 5.91
N ASP A 97 -12.16 -5.85 4.80
CA ASP A 97 -11.50 -7.06 4.30
C ASP A 97 -10.49 -6.67 3.22
N ILE A 98 -9.22 -6.61 3.60
CA ILE A 98 -8.08 -6.28 2.73
C ILE A 98 -7.05 -7.38 2.84
N ALA A 99 -6.56 -7.88 1.71
CA ALA A 99 -5.46 -8.83 1.69
C ALA A 99 -4.12 -8.08 1.79
N PHE A 100 -3.35 -8.34 2.84
CA PHE A 100 -2.00 -7.80 2.98
C PHE A 100 -0.96 -8.91 2.80
N ARG A 101 0.06 -8.67 1.98
CA ARG A 101 1.10 -9.65 1.67
C ARG A 101 2.49 -9.02 1.76
N HIS A 102 3.42 -9.77 2.37
CA HIS A 102 4.84 -9.42 2.34
C HIS A 102 5.40 -9.72 0.95
N MET A 103 5.81 -8.69 0.23
CA MET A 103 6.26 -8.81 -1.16
C MET A 103 7.13 -7.62 -1.55
N ASP A 104 8.14 -7.87 -2.39
CA ASP A 104 8.96 -6.84 -3.00
C ASP A 104 8.22 -6.21 -4.19
N ALA A 105 8.15 -4.88 -4.20
CA ALA A 105 7.56 -4.10 -5.30
C ALA A 105 8.26 -4.34 -6.66
N GLN A 106 9.50 -4.76 -6.64
CA GLN A 106 10.32 -5.04 -7.83
C GLN A 106 10.19 -6.49 -8.32
N GLN A 107 9.49 -7.33 -7.57
CA GLN A 107 9.32 -8.74 -7.89
C GLN A 107 7.93 -9.22 -7.45
N LEU A 108 6.92 -8.91 -8.26
CA LEU A 108 5.54 -9.25 -7.98
C LEU A 108 5.26 -10.73 -8.26
N ASP A 109 4.50 -11.36 -7.38
CA ASP A 109 4.03 -12.74 -7.50
C ASP A 109 2.50 -12.76 -7.72
N PHE A 110 2.10 -12.22 -8.85
CA PHE A 110 0.71 -12.23 -9.31
C PHE A 110 0.68 -12.55 -10.81
N PRO A 111 -0.33 -13.27 -11.29
CA PRO A 111 -0.54 -13.43 -12.72
C PRO A 111 -0.80 -12.07 -13.41
N ASP A 112 -0.38 -11.94 -14.66
CA ASP A 112 -0.68 -10.75 -15.47
C ASP A 112 -2.20 -10.53 -15.53
N GLY A 113 -2.60 -9.26 -15.48
CA GLY A 113 -4.02 -8.90 -15.58
C GLY A 113 -4.83 -9.18 -14.31
N THR A 114 -4.21 -9.45 -13.17
CA THR A 114 -4.90 -9.67 -11.89
C THR A 114 -5.60 -8.41 -11.38
N PHE A 115 -5.01 -7.25 -11.60
CA PHE A 115 -5.51 -5.97 -11.09
C PHE A 115 -5.96 -5.04 -12.20
N ASP A 116 -7.01 -4.27 -11.91
CA ASP A 116 -7.50 -3.20 -12.77
C ASP A 116 -6.72 -1.90 -12.56
N VAL A 117 -6.21 -1.69 -11.36
CA VAL A 117 -5.47 -0.50 -10.95
C VAL A 117 -4.30 -0.89 -10.07
N VAL A 118 -3.15 -0.28 -10.31
CA VAL A 118 -1.99 -0.31 -9.43
C VAL A 118 -1.74 1.12 -8.96
N LEU A 119 -1.61 1.30 -7.66
CA LEU A 119 -1.30 2.60 -7.08
C LEU A 119 -0.20 2.48 -6.04
N SER A 120 0.46 3.61 -5.78
CA SER A 120 1.44 3.70 -4.71
C SER A 120 1.59 5.14 -4.23
N ARG A 121 2.06 5.30 -3.01
CA ARG A 121 2.33 6.62 -2.42
C ARG A 121 3.68 6.60 -1.70
N ASN A 122 4.56 7.55 -2.07
CA ASN A 122 5.85 7.76 -1.41
C ASN A 122 6.74 6.50 -1.35
N LEU A 123 6.70 5.65 -2.37
CA LEU A 123 7.45 4.41 -2.40
C LEU A 123 8.70 4.49 -3.28
N THR A 124 8.58 5.03 -4.49
CA THR A 124 9.56 4.83 -5.56
C THR A 124 10.94 5.38 -5.25
N TRP A 125 11.04 6.39 -4.40
CA TRP A 125 12.32 6.93 -3.95
C TRP A 125 13.12 5.96 -3.05
N THR A 126 12.47 4.93 -2.50
CA THR A 126 13.13 3.91 -1.67
C THR A 126 13.60 2.70 -2.47
N LEU A 127 13.21 2.59 -3.74
CA LEU A 127 13.49 1.41 -4.56
C LEU A 127 14.89 1.47 -5.16
N PRO A 128 15.69 0.38 -5.05
CA PRO A 128 16.99 0.30 -5.71
C PRO A 128 16.90 0.35 -7.22
N GLU A 129 15.87 -0.26 -7.81
CA GLU A 129 15.67 -0.37 -9.26
C GLU A 129 14.21 -0.01 -9.63
N PRO A 130 13.84 1.30 -9.61
CA PRO A 130 12.45 1.70 -9.85
C PRO A 130 11.91 1.31 -11.23
N GLU A 131 12.74 1.30 -12.26
CA GLU A 131 12.30 0.85 -13.60
C GLU A 131 11.87 -0.63 -13.60
N LYS A 132 12.56 -1.46 -12.83
CA LYS A 132 12.19 -2.87 -12.67
C LYS A 132 10.83 -3.02 -12.00
N ALA A 133 10.55 -2.20 -11.01
CA ALA A 133 9.24 -2.15 -10.37
C ALA A 133 8.14 -1.75 -11.36
N TYR A 134 8.33 -0.67 -12.09
CA TYR A 134 7.35 -0.21 -13.08
C TYR A 134 7.06 -1.26 -14.16
N ALA A 135 8.06 -2.05 -14.56
CA ALA A 135 7.86 -3.12 -15.53
C ALA A 135 7.01 -4.28 -14.96
N GLN A 136 6.95 -4.43 -13.65
CA GLN A 136 6.14 -5.45 -12.96
C GLN A 136 4.69 -5.00 -12.76
N TRP A 137 4.46 -3.71 -12.65
CA TRP A 137 3.14 -3.13 -12.35
C TRP A 137 2.26 -3.00 -13.62
#